data_0fa6547cc05575a31de17ba894a6d394
#
_entry.id   0fa6547cc05575a31de17ba894a6d394
#
_cell.length_a   1.000
_cell.length_b   1.000
_cell.length_c   1.000
_cell.angle_alpha   90.00
_cell.angle_beta   90.00
_cell.angle_gamma   90.00
#
_symmetry.space_group_name_H-M   'P 1'
#
loop_
_entity.id
_entity.type
_entity.pdbx_description
1 polymer ?
#
loop_
_entity_poly.entity_id
_entity_poly.type
_entity_poly.pdbx_seq_one_letter_code
_entity_poly.pdbx_strand_id
1 'polypeptide(L)'
;MLGACGGSGVKTNTANTTTANMAANKTDPAADGVKDNAEELGTLAKLSFEPEEVTWKETTAGNNRRLLAVIRFTPEDSKKIVENAAKIKAGEPVSIPSERWFPAELVSQSELNGDDSITAMAYSADEFYQPPYSEGRLSHVQKTDFFILELTAR
;
A
#
# COMPACT_ATOMS: atom_id res chain seq x y z
N MET A 1 53.49 8.98 14.36
CA MET A 1 53.04 9.02 14.19
C MET A 1 52.10 8.96 13.88
N LEU A 2 51.78 8.90 13.80
CA LEU A 2 51.04 8.94 13.49
C LEU A 2 50.03 8.69 13.33
N GLY A 3 49.88 8.51 13.27
CA GLY A 3 49.00 8.32 13.05
C GLY A 3 48.12 8.23 13.11
N ALA A 4 48.00 8.35 13.22
CA ALA A 4 47.14 8.31 13.27
C ALA A 4 46.29 8.35 12.81
N CYS A 5 46.25 8.29 12.68
CA CYS A 5 45.62 8.23 12.30
C CYS A 5 44.75 8.07 12.07
N GLY A 6 44.73 8.12 12.14
CA GLY A 6 43.92 8.17 11.95
C GLY A 6 43.02 7.72 11.73
N GLY A 7 43.07 7.35 11.60
CA GLY A 7 42.19 6.87 11.25
C GLY A 7 41.12 7.08 11.39
N SER A 8 41.33 7.36 11.67
CA SER A 8 40.55 7.56 11.73
C SER A 8 39.65 7.77 11.20
N GLY A 9 39.59 8.19 11.11
CA GLY A 9 38.63 8.64 10.56
C GLY A 9 37.86 7.91 10.05
N VAL A 10 38.13 7.68 9.81
CA VAL A 10 37.65 6.94 9.22
C VAL A 10 36.45 6.57 9.39
N LYS A 11 36.16 6.18 10.09
CA LYS A 11 35.15 5.75 10.32
C LYS A 11 34.07 6.32 10.15
N THR A 12 34.07 7.09 10.41
CA THR A 12 33.17 7.96 10.31
C THR A 12 32.26 7.80 9.26
N ASN A 13 32.69 7.75 8.26
CA ASN A 13 31.99 7.78 7.15
C ASN A 13 31.02 6.79 7.04
N THR A 14 31.24 5.77 7.45
CA THR A 14 30.48 4.64 7.21
C THR A 14 29.10 4.67 7.71
N ALA A 15 28.94 5.07 8.87
CA ALA A 15 27.63 5.13 9.47
C ALA A 15 26.74 6.07 8.73
N ASN A 16 27.30 7.11 8.30
CA ASN A 16 26.55 8.09 7.60
C ASN A 16 25.96 7.58 6.32
N THR A 17 26.70 6.76 5.65
CA THR A 17 26.26 6.23 4.42
C THR A 17 25.02 5.39 4.53
N THR A 18 24.93 4.59 5.53
CA THR A 18 23.77 3.74 5.73
C THR A 18 22.51 4.54 5.93
N THR A 19 22.59 5.55 6.73
CA THR A 19 21.45 6.39 6.99
C THR A 19 20.99 7.10 5.72
N ALA A 20 21.92 7.54 4.95
CA ALA A 20 21.60 8.23 3.72
C ALA A 20 20.81 7.35 2.76
N ASN A 21 21.11 6.08 2.72
CA ASN A 21 20.39 5.19 1.84
C ASN A 21 18.92 5.09 2.18
N MET A 22 18.58 5.06 3.42
CA MET A 22 17.19 5.02 3.83
C MET A 22 16.48 6.30 3.44
N ALA A 23 17.13 7.41 3.60
CA ALA A 23 16.55 8.69 3.23
C ALA A 23 16.31 8.76 1.73
N ALA A 24 17.19 8.20 0.95
CA ALA A 24 17.07 8.23 -0.50
C ALA A 24 15.79 7.57 -0.99
N ASN A 25 15.34 6.53 -0.33
CA ASN A 25 14.12 5.86 -0.71
C ASN A 25 12.89 6.76 -0.60
N LYS A 26 12.96 7.75 0.25
CA LYS A 26 11.84 8.66 0.47
C LYS A 26 11.79 9.81 -0.50
N THR A 27 12.77 9.91 -1.37
CA THR A 27 12.83 11.03 -2.30
C THR A 27 12.12 10.77 -3.62
N ASP A 28 11.59 9.57 -3.83
CA ASP A 28 10.84 9.27 -5.03
C ASP A 28 9.56 10.10 -5.06
N PRO A 29 9.37 10.94 -6.08
CA PRO A 29 8.16 11.77 -6.19
C PRO A 29 6.87 10.95 -6.23
N ALA A 30 6.91 9.74 -6.76
CA ALA A 30 5.74 8.87 -6.81
C ALA A 30 5.32 8.40 -5.42
N ALA A 31 6.25 8.39 -4.48
CA ALA A 31 5.98 8.00 -3.10
C ALA A 31 5.62 9.19 -2.20
N ASP A 32 5.55 10.40 -2.75
CA ASP A 32 5.20 11.58 -1.97
C ASP A 32 3.79 11.43 -1.39
N GLY A 33 3.66 11.59 -0.08
CA GLY A 33 2.39 11.43 0.61
C GLY A 33 2.01 10.00 0.91
N VAL A 34 2.85 9.04 0.53
CA VAL A 34 2.60 7.61 0.82
C VAL A 34 2.97 7.30 2.27
N LYS A 35 2.14 6.52 2.91
CA LYS A 35 2.30 6.13 4.30
C LYS A 35 2.24 4.61 4.45
N ASP A 36 2.76 4.12 5.54
CA ASP A 36 2.79 2.70 5.85
C ASP A 36 2.28 2.38 7.27
N ASN A 37 1.63 3.33 7.89
CA ASN A 37 1.14 3.18 9.26
C ASN A 37 -0.28 2.61 9.27
N ALA A 38 -0.42 1.41 9.79
CA ALA A 38 -1.71 0.72 9.85
C ALA A 38 -2.67 1.36 10.86
N GLU A 39 -2.16 1.90 11.95
CA GLU A 39 -3.01 2.56 12.95
C GLU A 39 -3.67 3.80 12.37
N GLU A 40 -2.88 4.58 11.65
CA GLU A 40 -3.40 5.79 11.02
C GLU A 40 -4.41 5.43 9.93
N LEU A 41 -4.14 4.39 9.15
CA LEU A 41 -5.09 3.89 8.15
C LEU A 41 -6.40 3.48 8.84
N GLY A 42 -6.32 2.85 10.00
CA GLY A 42 -7.47 2.44 10.79
C GLY A 42 -8.36 3.58 11.26
N THR A 43 -7.87 4.82 11.24
CA THR A 43 -8.71 5.98 11.53
C THR A 43 -9.51 6.43 10.31
N LEU A 44 -9.13 5.99 9.12
CA LEU A 44 -9.75 6.39 7.85
C LEU A 44 -10.59 5.27 7.24
N ALA A 45 -10.25 4.04 7.52
CA ALA A 45 -10.96 2.87 7.03
C ALA A 45 -11.10 1.84 8.13
N LYS A 46 -12.23 1.17 8.18
CA LYS A 46 -12.46 0.14 9.19
C LYS A 46 -11.68 -1.12 8.82
N LEU A 47 -10.76 -1.51 9.66
CA LEU A 47 -9.97 -2.73 9.46
C LEU A 47 -10.44 -3.79 10.47
N SER A 48 -11.15 -4.79 9.98
CA SER A 48 -11.68 -5.88 10.83
C SER A 48 -10.64 -6.96 11.10
N PHE A 49 -9.58 -6.96 10.32
CA PHE A 49 -8.46 -7.90 10.48
C PHE A 49 -7.16 -7.10 10.56
N GLU A 50 -6.20 -7.63 11.26
CA GLU A 50 -4.91 -6.97 11.40
C GLU A 50 -4.07 -7.20 10.15
N PRO A 51 -3.63 -6.15 9.47
CA PRO A 51 -2.82 -6.31 8.28
C PRO A 51 -1.37 -6.65 8.64
N GLU A 52 -0.73 -7.45 7.79
CA GLU A 52 0.69 -7.72 7.90
C GLU A 52 1.53 -6.58 7.31
N GLU A 53 0.98 -5.93 6.30
CA GLU A 53 1.67 -4.85 5.60
C GLU A 53 0.63 -3.91 5.02
N VAL A 54 0.88 -2.62 5.12
CA VAL A 54 0.04 -1.60 4.49
C VAL A 54 0.90 -0.55 3.82
N THR A 55 0.43 -0.04 2.70
CA THR A 55 0.99 1.13 2.04
C THR A 55 -0.20 1.89 1.48
N TRP A 56 -0.32 3.16 1.80
CA TRP A 56 -1.51 3.90 1.43
C TRP A 56 -1.24 5.37 1.20
N LYS A 57 -2.16 5.99 0.49
CA LYS A 57 -2.07 7.40 0.15
C LYS A 57 -3.46 8.01 0.12
N GLU A 58 -3.59 9.18 0.72
CA GLU A 58 -4.81 9.96 0.65
C GLU A 58 -4.58 11.17 -0.25
N THR A 59 -5.50 11.42 -1.16
CA THR A 59 -5.44 12.60 -2.02
C THR A 59 -6.72 13.39 -1.90
N THR A 60 -6.61 14.70 -2.02
CA THR A 60 -7.73 15.62 -1.94
C THR A 60 -7.76 16.49 -3.18
N ALA A 61 -8.92 16.60 -3.80
CA ALA A 61 -9.13 17.45 -4.95
C ALA A 61 -10.44 18.20 -4.76
N GLY A 62 -10.35 19.46 -4.36
CA GLY A 62 -11.52 20.24 -3.98
C GLY A 62 -12.18 19.64 -2.75
N ASN A 63 -13.46 19.29 -2.87
CA ASN A 63 -14.20 18.67 -1.78
C ASN A 63 -14.11 17.15 -1.80
N ASN A 64 -13.48 16.59 -2.82
CA ASN A 64 -13.40 15.14 -2.96
C ASN A 64 -12.12 14.61 -2.29
N ARG A 65 -12.26 13.57 -1.51
CA ARG A 65 -11.13 12.86 -0.90
C ARG A 65 -11.11 11.44 -1.43
N ARG A 66 -9.93 10.94 -1.69
CA ARG A 66 -9.74 9.57 -2.15
C ARG A 66 -8.64 8.92 -1.33
N LEU A 67 -8.92 7.75 -0.83
CA LEU A 67 -7.96 6.90 -0.14
C LEU A 67 -7.66 5.71 -1.04
N LEU A 68 -6.39 5.46 -1.28
CA LEU A 68 -5.94 4.29 -2.01
C LEU A 68 -4.95 3.55 -1.10
N ALA A 69 -5.28 2.32 -0.74
CA ALA A 69 -4.45 1.53 0.15
C ALA A 69 -4.18 0.16 -0.45
N VAL A 70 -2.94 -0.29 -0.32
CA VAL A 70 -2.54 -1.66 -0.65
C VAL A 70 -2.25 -2.35 0.67
N ILE A 71 -2.98 -3.41 0.95
CA ILE A 71 -2.97 -4.08 2.24
C ILE A 71 -2.70 -5.56 2.04
N ARG A 72 -1.77 -6.11 2.79
CA ARG A 72 -1.54 -7.55 2.80
C ARG A 72 -2.03 -8.11 4.14
N PHE A 73 -2.81 -9.16 4.06
CA PHE A 73 -3.28 -9.90 5.23
C PHE A 73 -2.65 -11.29 5.25
N THR A 74 -2.84 -12.03 6.35
CA THR A 74 -2.45 -13.44 6.37
C THR A 74 -3.28 -14.22 5.35
N PRO A 75 -2.81 -15.35 4.84
CA PRO A 75 -3.60 -16.17 3.91
C PRO A 75 -4.96 -16.55 4.47
N GLU A 76 -5.04 -16.83 5.77
CA GLU A 76 -6.27 -17.17 6.43
C GLU A 76 -7.27 -16.01 6.45
N ASP A 77 -6.80 -14.83 6.82
CA ASP A 77 -7.64 -13.65 6.88
C ASP A 77 -8.05 -13.19 5.47
N SER A 78 -7.14 -13.29 4.52
CA SER A 78 -7.43 -13.00 3.11
C SER A 78 -8.62 -13.81 2.61
N LYS A 79 -8.64 -15.08 2.95
CA LYS A 79 -9.74 -15.97 2.57
C LYS A 79 -11.05 -15.52 3.21
N LYS A 80 -11.03 -15.20 4.48
CA LYS A 80 -12.22 -14.73 5.21
C LYS A 80 -12.76 -13.43 4.63
N ILE A 81 -11.86 -12.51 4.29
CA ILE A 81 -12.24 -11.23 3.70
C ILE A 81 -12.95 -11.45 2.37
N VAL A 82 -12.40 -12.29 1.51
CA VAL A 82 -13.00 -12.59 0.21
C VAL A 82 -14.36 -13.27 0.38
N GLU A 83 -14.45 -14.24 1.27
CA GLU A 83 -15.70 -14.94 1.55
C GLU A 83 -16.78 -13.97 2.05
N ASN A 84 -16.43 -13.09 2.96
CA ASN A 84 -17.39 -12.11 3.49
C ASN A 84 -17.82 -11.12 2.41
N ALA A 85 -16.87 -10.60 1.65
CA ALA A 85 -17.16 -9.65 0.59
C ALA A 85 -18.05 -10.26 -0.50
N ALA A 86 -17.80 -11.52 -0.85
CA ALA A 86 -18.58 -12.22 -1.85
C ALA A 86 -20.03 -12.47 -1.42
N LYS A 87 -20.30 -12.48 -0.12
CA LYS A 87 -21.68 -12.61 0.38
C LYS A 87 -22.48 -11.33 0.15
N ILE A 88 -21.81 -10.20 0.12
CA ILE A 88 -22.46 -8.91 -0.13
C ILE A 88 -22.72 -8.75 -1.63
N LYS A 89 -21.66 -8.98 -2.42
CA LYS A 89 -21.74 -8.90 -3.87
C LYS A 89 -20.67 -9.80 -4.49
N ALA A 90 -21.04 -10.55 -5.51
CA ALA A 90 -20.09 -11.38 -6.23
C ALA A 90 -18.97 -10.54 -6.83
N GLY A 91 -17.75 -11.09 -6.83
CA GLY A 91 -16.60 -10.39 -7.38
C GLY A 91 -16.68 -10.21 -8.89
N GLU A 92 -16.08 -9.15 -9.38
CA GLU A 92 -16.01 -8.83 -10.80
C GLU A 92 -14.55 -8.63 -11.19
N PRO A 93 -14.09 -9.20 -12.30
CA PRO A 93 -12.71 -9.00 -12.72
C PRO A 93 -12.47 -7.55 -13.09
N VAL A 94 -11.34 -7.01 -12.62
CA VAL A 94 -10.94 -5.63 -12.92
C VAL A 94 -9.45 -5.57 -13.21
N SER A 95 -9.07 -4.52 -13.93
CA SER A 95 -7.68 -4.21 -14.19
C SER A 95 -7.39 -2.88 -13.48
N ILE A 96 -6.38 -2.86 -12.65
CA ILE A 96 -6.04 -1.69 -11.84
C ILE A 96 -4.68 -1.18 -12.28
N PRO A 97 -4.56 0.11 -12.62
CA PRO A 97 -3.26 0.67 -12.95
C PRO A 97 -2.31 0.54 -11.78
N SER A 98 -1.11 0.07 -12.04
CA SER A 98 -0.07 -0.02 -11.03
C SER A 98 0.51 1.36 -10.76
N GLU A 99 0.87 1.61 -9.52
CA GLU A 99 1.58 2.83 -9.16
C GLU A 99 2.97 2.48 -8.62
N ARG A 100 3.92 3.37 -8.82
CA ARG A 100 5.32 3.11 -8.45
C ARG A 100 5.53 2.88 -6.96
N TRP A 101 4.63 3.40 -6.15
CA TRP A 101 4.71 3.24 -4.71
C TRP A 101 4.07 1.95 -4.20
N PHE A 102 3.45 1.17 -5.07
CA PHE A 102 2.90 -0.12 -4.69
C PHE A 102 4.04 -1.07 -4.28
N PRO A 103 3.75 -2.09 -3.47
CA PRO A 103 4.74 -3.11 -3.14
C PRO A 103 5.37 -3.70 -4.40
N ALA A 104 6.67 -4.01 -4.32
CA ALA A 104 7.43 -4.49 -5.47
C ALA A 104 6.81 -5.71 -6.13
N GLU A 105 6.17 -6.57 -5.35
CA GLU A 105 5.50 -7.77 -5.87
C GLU A 105 4.39 -7.41 -6.86
N LEU A 106 3.62 -6.37 -6.56
CA LEU A 106 2.53 -5.92 -7.42
C LEU A 106 3.05 -5.16 -8.65
N VAL A 107 4.09 -4.37 -8.46
CA VAL A 107 4.71 -3.67 -9.58
C VAL A 107 5.28 -4.69 -10.56
N SER A 108 5.97 -5.71 -10.08
CA SER A 108 6.50 -6.79 -10.92
C SER A 108 5.39 -7.52 -11.67
N GLN A 109 4.27 -7.76 -11.01
CA GLN A 109 3.13 -8.42 -11.66
C GLN A 109 2.57 -7.57 -12.80
N SER A 110 2.48 -6.26 -12.61
CA SER A 110 1.99 -5.36 -13.65
C SER A 110 2.94 -5.31 -14.85
N GLU A 111 4.24 -5.39 -14.60
CA GLU A 111 5.23 -5.44 -15.68
C GLU A 111 5.09 -6.73 -16.50
N LEU A 112 4.82 -7.84 -15.84
CA LEU A 112 4.60 -9.11 -16.51
C LEU A 112 3.35 -9.10 -17.39
N ASN A 113 2.34 -8.34 -17.01
CA ASN A 113 1.13 -8.20 -17.81
C ASN A 113 1.38 -7.33 -19.05
N GLY A 114 2.43 -6.52 -19.05
CA GLY A 114 2.84 -5.74 -20.21
C GLY A 114 2.10 -4.43 -20.43
N ASP A 115 1.14 -4.10 -19.56
CA ASP A 115 0.35 -2.87 -19.69
C ASP A 115 0.31 -2.06 -18.39
N ASP A 116 1.23 -2.34 -17.50
CA ASP A 116 1.34 -1.69 -16.18
C ASP A 116 0.05 -1.77 -15.36
N SER A 117 -0.70 -2.84 -15.53
CA SER A 117 -1.92 -3.07 -14.78
C SER A 117 -1.85 -4.36 -13.96
N ILE A 118 -2.68 -4.39 -12.93
CA ILE A 118 -2.78 -5.53 -12.01
C ILE A 118 -4.16 -6.14 -12.20
N THR A 119 -4.20 -7.45 -12.40
CA THR A 119 -5.44 -8.18 -12.50
C THR A 119 -5.97 -8.50 -11.10
N ALA A 120 -7.18 -8.12 -10.83
CA ALA A 120 -7.79 -8.30 -9.53
C ALA A 120 -9.27 -8.64 -9.65
N MET A 121 -9.86 -9.05 -8.54
CA MET A 121 -11.28 -9.30 -8.43
C MET A 121 -11.86 -8.23 -7.49
N ALA A 122 -12.77 -7.42 -8.00
CA ALA A 122 -13.36 -6.32 -7.23
C ALA A 122 -14.61 -6.77 -6.49
N TYR A 123 -14.71 -6.37 -5.23
CA TYR A 123 -15.84 -6.63 -4.34
C TYR A 123 -16.33 -5.32 -3.74
N SER A 124 -17.45 -5.37 -3.03
CA SER A 124 -17.92 -4.25 -2.24
C SER A 124 -16.94 -3.94 -1.11
N ALA A 125 -16.76 -2.67 -0.83
CA ALA A 125 -15.94 -2.21 0.30
C ALA A 125 -16.80 -1.87 1.53
N ASP A 126 -18.04 -2.31 1.59
CA ASP A 126 -18.99 -1.93 2.64
C ASP A 126 -18.46 -2.14 4.06
N GLU A 127 -17.72 -3.21 4.27
CA GLU A 127 -17.15 -3.52 5.58
C GLU A 127 -16.01 -2.59 5.98
N PHE A 128 -15.48 -1.83 5.04
CA PHE A 128 -14.35 -0.94 5.26
C PHE A 128 -14.75 0.53 5.39
N TYR A 129 -16.02 0.85 5.16
CA TYR A 129 -16.45 2.25 5.22
C TYR A 129 -16.39 2.81 6.63
N GLN A 130 -15.81 3.98 6.73
CA GLN A 130 -15.73 4.77 7.95
C GLN A 130 -15.74 6.24 7.56
N PRO A 131 -16.51 7.09 8.24
CA PRO A 131 -16.56 8.50 7.87
C PRO A 131 -15.15 9.13 7.79
N PRO A 132 -14.88 9.96 6.81
CA PRO A 132 -15.82 10.52 5.83
C PRO A 132 -16.06 9.67 4.58
N TYR A 133 -15.41 8.51 4.46
CA TYR A 133 -15.52 7.67 3.28
C TYR A 133 -16.81 6.86 3.29
N SER A 134 -17.52 6.89 2.17
CA SER A 134 -18.81 6.22 2.04
C SER A 134 -19.00 5.46 0.73
N GLU A 135 -18.05 5.58 -0.17
CA GLU A 135 -18.07 4.88 -1.45
C GLU A 135 -16.72 4.25 -1.71
N GLY A 136 -16.70 3.19 -2.49
CA GLY A 136 -15.43 2.57 -2.87
C GLY A 136 -15.56 1.12 -3.27
N ARG A 137 -14.41 0.49 -3.41
CA ARG A 137 -14.33 -0.94 -3.73
C ARG A 137 -13.11 -1.57 -3.09
N LEU A 138 -13.21 -2.86 -2.85
CA LEU A 138 -12.11 -3.69 -2.38
C LEU A 138 -11.73 -4.64 -3.52
N SER A 139 -10.48 -4.63 -3.92
CA SER A 139 -10.01 -5.51 -4.99
C SER A 139 -8.99 -6.48 -4.44
N HIS A 140 -9.22 -7.77 -4.65
CA HIS A 140 -8.28 -8.82 -4.27
C HIS A 140 -7.37 -9.12 -5.45
N VAL A 141 -6.08 -8.92 -5.29
CA VAL A 141 -5.10 -9.19 -6.34
C VAL A 141 -4.96 -10.71 -6.49
N GLN A 142 -5.20 -11.20 -7.70
CA GLN A 142 -5.20 -12.62 -7.99
C GLN A 142 -3.93 -13.32 -7.55
N LYS A 143 -4.08 -14.49 -6.95
CA LYS A 143 -2.98 -15.35 -6.51
C LYS A 143 -2.06 -14.72 -5.45
N THR A 144 -2.54 -13.72 -4.74
CA THR A 144 -1.78 -13.08 -3.65
C THR A 144 -2.67 -12.87 -2.44
N ASP A 145 -2.09 -12.38 -1.36
CA ASP A 145 -2.82 -11.96 -0.16
C ASP A 145 -2.92 -10.45 -0.09
N PHE A 146 -2.68 -9.78 -1.21
CA PHE A 146 -2.81 -8.32 -1.31
C PHE A 146 -4.21 -7.90 -1.73
N PHE A 147 -4.66 -6.82 -1.11
CA PHE A 147 -5.92 -6.16 -1.44
C PHE A 147 -5.64 -4.71 -1.77
N ILE A 148 -6.35 -4.18 -2.72
CA ILE A 148 -6.30 -2.76 -3.06
C ILE A 148 -7.66 -2.17 -2.67
N LEU A 149 -7.63 -1.28 -1.68
CA LEU A 149 -8.82 -0.62 -1.16
C LEU A 149 -8.88 0.79 -1.71
N GLU A 150 -9.95 1.10 -2.41
CA GLU A 150 -10.19 2.45 -2.92
C GLU A 150 -11.44 2.99 -2.24
N LEU A 151 -11.31 4.06 -1.51
CA LEU A 151 -12.44 4.73 -0.86
C LEU A 151 -12.51 6.17 -1.30
N THR A 152 -13.73 6.69 -1.41
CA THR A 152 -13.96 8.08 -1.79
C THR A 152 -14.95 8.74 -0.84
N ALA A 153 -14.76 10.04 -0.65
CA ALA A 153 -15.65 10.90 0.11
C ALA A 153 -15.93 12.15 -0.71
N ARG A 154 -17.16 12.64 -0.63
CA ARG A 154 -17.58 13.85 -1.36
C ARG A 154 -18.10 14.90 -0.40
#